data_1c39f2877e4b2226bdd34665141eb7ab
#
_entry.id   1c39f2877e4b2226bdd34665141eb7ab
#
_cell.length_a   1.000
_cell.length_b   1.000
_cell.length_c   1.000
_cell.angle_alpha   90.00
_cell.angle_beta   90.00
_cell.angle_gamma   90.00
#
_symmetry.space_group_name_H-M   'P 1'
#
loop_
_entity.id
_entity.type
_entity.pdbx_description
1 polymer ?
#
loop_
_entity_poly.entity_id
_entity_poly.type
_entity_poly.pdbx_seq_one_letter_code
_entity_poly.pdbx_strand_id
1 'polypeptide(L)'
;MSANTDLTDEEFLALEEKTGEAGRRQAKAFWPSAWRMLKLMGPHKVAFGAGVVLNVVSVLLMVAGPAVLGMAIDVIARGDMDRLSDVVMWLLVIYAGASLADWASGAVINRAVMRAVYDLRASIETKVHDLPLSYFDTRQRGDLLSRTTNDVDNVQQALQQAMGHVIHSAIMLTGIVVMMFSISWELALVALIAVPLSGLVIAILGTRSQKQFSKQWRSTGALNGHVEEAFTGHEVALIFGRTDEMEAEFDRRNAELFGSAFKAQFLSGTIFPTMQFITYLSYVVIAV
;
A
#
# COMPACT_ATOMS: atom_id res chain seq x y z
N MET A 1 -6.39 33.02 19.97
CA MET A 1 -7.78 33.10 19.48
C MET A 1 -8.08 31.74 18.87
N SER A 2 -8.54 30.81 19.68
CA SER A 2 -8.86 29.43 19.34
C SER A 2 -10.33 29.40 18.91
N ALA A 3 -10.59 29.10 17.64
CA ALA A 3 -11.93 28.77 17.18
C ALA A 3 -12.19 27.31 17.63
N ASN A 4 -12.81 27.17 18.77
CA ASN A 4 -13.35 25.92 19.26
C ASN A 4 -14.55 25.58 18.38
N THR A 5 -14.36 24.64 17.46
CA THR A 5 -15.43 24.14 16.60
C THR A 5 -15.98 22.89 17.26
N ASP A 6 -16.94 23.06 18.18
CA ASP A 6 -17.88 22.01 18.53
C ASP A 6 -18.70 21.70 17.27
N LEU A 7 -18.14 20.88 16.38
CA LEU A 7 -18.87 20.35 15.23
C LEU A 7 -19.96 19.42 15.78
N THR A 8 -21.19 19.73 15.46
CA THR A 8 -22.31 18.83 15.73
C THR A 8 -22.09 17.50 15.01
N ASP A 9 -22.67 16.42 15.53
CA ASP A 9 -22.57 15.10 14.89
C ASP A 9 -22.96 15.13 13.40
N GLU A 10 -23.90 16.02 13.02
CA GLU A 10 -24.31 16.24 11.63
C GLU A 10 -23.22 16.93 10.80
N GLU A 11 -22.53 17.93 11.36
CA GLU A 11 -21.43 18.61 10.66
C GLU A 11 -20.20 17.71 10.50
N PHE A 12 -19.95 16.83 11.49
CA PHE A 12 -18.88 15.83 11.40
C PHE A 12 -19.20 14.78 10.35
N LEU A 13 -20.45 14.30 10.28
CA LEU A 13 -20.88 13.36 9.23
C LEU A 13 -20.84 14.00 7.84
N ALA A 14 -21.19 15.28 7.72
CA ALA A 14 -21.08 16.01 6.46
C ALA A 14 -19.61 16.24 6.04
N LEU A 15 -18.69 16.40 6.99
CA LEU A 15 -17.24 16.45 6.73
C LEU A 15 -16.69 15.09 6.33
N GLU A 16 -17.12 14.00 6.97
CA GLU A 16 -16.76 12.62 6.57
C GLU A 16 -17.28 12.30 5.17
N GLU A 17 -18.51 12.71 4.84
CA GLU A 17 -19.08 12.54 3.52
C GLU A 17 -18.30 13.33 2.46
N LYS A 18 -17.95 14.59 2.72
CA LYS A 18 -17.09 15.41 1.85
C LYS A 18 -15.67 14.84 1.71
N THR A 19 -15.09 14.31 2.79
CA THR A 19 -13.76 13.70 2.78
C THR A 19 -13.81 12.36 2.05
N GLY A 20 -14.87 11.59 2.24
CA GLY A 20 -15.14 10.35 1.49
C GLY A 20 -15.39 10.62 0.00
N GLU A 21 -16.09 11.71 -0.35
CA GLU A 21 -16.24 12.15 -1.74
C GLU A 21 -14.95 12.67 -2.34
N ALA A 22 -14.09 13.36 -1.59
CA ALA A 22 -12.76 13.77 -2.04
C ALA A 22 -11.88 12.56 -2.31
N GLY A 23 -11.91 11.52 -1.46
CA GLY A 23 -11.25 10.25 -1.68
C GLY A 23 -11.79 9.50 -2.92
N ARG A 24 -13.11 9.52 -3.13
CA ARG A 24 -13.74 8.96 -4.35
C ARG A 24 -13.42 9.77 -5.61
N ARG A 25 -13.27 11.10 -5.51
CA ARG A 25 -12.83 11.95 -6.62
C ARG A 25 -11.37 11.68 -6.99
N GLN A 26 -10.50 11.43 -6.01
CA GLN A 26 -9.13 10.98 -6.25
C GLN A 26 -9.09 9.62 -6.95
N ALA A 27 -9.93 8.67 -6.55
CA ALA A 27 -10.04 7.36 -7.20
C ALA A 27 -10.57 7.47 -8.66
N LYS A 28 -11.49 8.40 -8.95
CA LYS A 28 -11.97 8.66 -10.32
C LYS A 28 -10.91 9.25 -11.24
N ALA A 29 -9.92 9.93 -10.71
CA ALA A 29 -8.79 10.51 -11.46
C ALA A 29 -7.57 9.57 -11.56
N PHE A 30 -7.64 8.35 -11.02
CA PHE A 30 -6.51 7.42 -11.01
C PHE A 30 -5.98 7.11 -12.42
N TRP A 31 -6.82 6.68 -13.34
CA TRP A 31 -6.42 6.33 -14.71
C TRP A 31 -5.80 7.48 -15.50
N PRO A 32 -6.39 8.71 -15.53
CA PRO A 32 -5.75 9.85 -16.17
C PRO A 32 -4.40 10.21 -15.55
N SER A 33 -4.26 10.10 -14.22
CA SER A 33 -3.00 10.39 -13.52
C SER A 33 -1.94 9.32 -13.81
N ALA A 34 -2.30 8.05 -13.78
CA ALA A 34 -1.41 6.95 -14.17
C ALA A 34 -0.92 7.09 -15.62
N TRP A 35 -1.84 7.47 -16.54
CA TRP A 35 -1.47 7.71 -17.94
C TRP A 35 -0.52 8.91 -18.12
N ARG A 36 -0.71 9.99 -17.34
CA ARG A 36 0.23 11.12 -17.33
C ARG A 36 1.60 10.71 -16.82
N MET A 37 1.65 9.90 -15.76
CA MET A 37 2.91 9.35 -15.24
C MET A 37 3.63 8.48 -16.28
N LEU A 38 2.90 7.62 -17.00
CA LEU A 38 3.47 6.84 -18.11
C LEU A 38 4.00 7.73 -19.23
N LYS A 39 3.34 8.85 -19.54
CA LYS A 39 3.82 9.81 -20.53
C LYS A 39 5.16 10.47 -20.14
N LEU A 40 5.42 10.70 -18.85
CA LEU A 40 6.70 11.20 -18.36
C LEU A 40 7.86 10.24 -18.69
N MET A 41 7.57 8.93 -18.80
CA MET A 41 8.56 7.94 -19.21
C MET A 41 8.84 7.92 -20.72
N GLY A 42 8.08 8.68 -21.53
CA GLY A 42 8.17 8.69 -22.98
C GLY A 42 9.59 8.86 -23.56
N PRO A 43 10.39 9.83 -23.07
CA PRO A 43 11.78 10.00 -23.51
C PRO A 43 12.68 8.80 -23.16
N HIS A 44 12.36 8.08 -22.08
CA HIS A 44 13.13 6.95 -21.56
C HIS A 44 12.48 5.59 -21.81
N LYS A 45 11.55 5.51 -22.77
CA LYS A 45 10.77 4.30 -23.09
C LYS A 45 11.60 3.07 -23.40
N VAL A 46 12.79 3.22 -24.01
CA VAL A 46 13.68 2.10 -24.34
C VAL A 46 14.27 1.49 -23.06
N ALA A 47 14.81 2.31 -22.16
CA ALA A 47 15.32 1.82 -20.89
C ALA A 47 14.22 1.22 -20.02
N PHE A 48 13.06 1.86 -19.97
CA PHE A 48 11.89 1.35 -19.27
C PHE A 48 11.42 0.01 -19.85
N GLY A 49 11.29 -0.09 -21.18
CA GLY A 49 10.94 -1.32 -21.86
C GLY A 49 11.92 -2.46 -21.61
N ALA A 50 13.24 -2.16 -21.64
CA ALA A 50 14.28 -3.15 -21.28
C ALA A 50 14.14 -3.65 -19.84
N GLY A 51 13.86 -2.74 -18.90
CA GLY A 51 13.58 -3.11 -17.50
C GLY A 51 12.34 -4.01 -17.37
N VAL A 52 11.26 -3.70 -18.08
CA VAL A 52 10.04 -4.54 -18.09
C VAL A 52 10.34 -5.92 -18.70
N VAL A 53 11.10 -6.01 -19.78
CA VAL A 53 11.49 -7.29 -20.37
C VAL A 53 12.32 -8.13 -19.38
N LEU A 54 13.30 -7.52 -18.70
CA LEU A 54 14.07 -8.19 -17.66
C LEU A 54 13.17 -8.66 -16.51
N ASN A 55 12.16 -7.87 -16.14
CA ASN A 55 11.20 -8.27 -15.12
C ASN A 55 10.35 -9.48 -15.57
N VAL A 56 9.90 -9.50 -16.81
CA VAL A 56 9.20 -10.66 -17.39
C VAL A 56 10.10 -11.90 -17.35
N VAL A 57 11.35 -11.78 -17.73
CA VAL A 57 12.32 -12.89 -17.67
C VAL A 57 12.50 -13.38 -16.24
N SER A 58 12.69 -12.47 -15.29
CA SER A 58 12.79 -12.79 -13.86
C SER A 58 11.58 -13.58 -13.38
N VAL A 59 10.37 -13.09 -13.67
CA VAL A 59 9.12 -13.73 -13.25
C VAL A 59 8.94 -15.10 -13.90
N LEU A 60 9.25 -15.24 -15.19
CA LEU A 60 9.17 -16.53 -15.88
C LEU A 60 10.10 -17.58 -15.25
N LEU A 61 11.33 -17.18 -14.92
CA LEU A 61 12.28 -18.05 -14.22
C LEU A 61 11.77 -18.40 -12.82
N MET A 62 11.27 -17.41 -12.07
CA MET A 62 10.77 -17.62 -10.71
C MET A 62 9.54 -18.54 -10.68
N VAL A 63 8.60 -18.35 -11.63
CA VAL A 63 7.39 -19.18 -11.74
C VAL A 63 7.71 -20.60 -12.23
N ALA A 64 8.80 -20.81 -12.97
CA ALA A 64 9.25 -22.14 -13.36
C ALA A 64 9.85 -22.94 -12.19
N GLY A 65 10.31 -22.26 -11.12
CA GLY A 65 10.93 -22.90 -9.95
C GLY A 65 10.11 -24.02 -9.32
N PRO A 66 8.83 -23.80 -8.96
CA PRO A 66 7.95 -24.85 -8.40
C PRO A 66 7.79 -26.08 -9.31
N ALA A 67 7.78 -25.91 -10.64
CA ALA A 67 7.69 -27.05 -11.56
C ALA A 67 8.98 -27.90 -11.52
N VAL A 68 10.14 -27.26 -11.47
CA VAL A 68 11.43 -27.97 -11.33
C VAL A 68 11.55 -28.60 -9.93
N LEU A 69 11.02 -27.94 -8.89
CA LEU A 69 10.94 -28.54 -7.55
C LEU A 69 10.08 -29.81 -7.53
N GLY A 70 8.95 -29.80 -8.27
CA GLY A 70 8.13 -31.00 -8.48
C GLY A 70 8.93 -32.14 -9.11
N MET A 71 9.76 -31.86 -10.12
CA MET A 71 10.66 -32.88 -10.71
C MET A 71 11.66 -33.42 -9.70
N ALA A 72 12.19 -32.58 -8.78
CA ALA A 72 13.07 -33.04 -7.71
C ALA A 72 12.36 -34.04 -6.77
N ILE A 73 11.11 -33.76 -6.41
CA ILE A 73 10.27 -34.64 -5.58
C ILE A 73 10.05 -35.99 -6.29
N ASP A 74 9.75 -35.97 -7.59
CA ASP A 74 9.56 -37.17 -8.39
C ASP A 74 10.83 -38.03 -8.47
N VAL A 75 12.01 -37.40 -8.61
CA VAL A 75 13.30 -38.07 -8.62
C VAL A 75 13.58 -38.76 -7.27
N ILE A 76 13.30 -38.09 -6.16
CA ILE A 76 13.39 -38.63 -4.81
C ILE A 76 12.45 -39.82 -4.65
N ALA A 77 11.18 -39.69 -5.07
CA ALA A 77 10.20 -40.76 -4.97
C ALA A 77 10.56 -42.02 -5.77
N ARG A 78 11.29 -41.84 -6.88
CA ARG A 78 11.80 -42.97 -7.71
C ARG A 78 13.10 -43.54 -7.20
N GLY A 79 13.77 -42.94 -6.22
CA GLY A 79 15.05 -43.39 -5.67
C GLY A 79 16.27 -43.10 -6.56
N ASP A 80 16.14 -42.27 -7.59
CA ASP A 80 17.21 -41.93 -8.56
C ASP A 80 18.05 -40.75 -8.04
N MET A 81 18.88 -41.03 -7.02
CA MET A 81 19.71 -40.02 -6.35
C MET A 81 20.78 -39.39 -7.24
N ASP A 82 21.20 -40.07 -8.30
CA ASP A 82 22.22 -39.56 -9.22
C ASP A 82 21.69 -38.34 -10.01
N ARG A 83 20.41 -38.33 -10.34
CA ARG A 83 19.75 -37.20 -11.03
C ARG A 83 19.36 -36.06 -10.10
N LEU A 84 19.28 -36.32 -8.80
CA LEU A 84 18.86 -35.27 -7.84
C LEU A 84 19.85 -34.11 -7.85
N SER A 85 21.16 -34.37 -7.95
CA SER A 85 22.17 -33.31 -8.01
C SER A 85 22.00 -32.40 -9.21
N ASP A 86 21.63 -32.94 -10.36
CA ASP A 86 21.39 -32.15 -11.58
C ASP A 86 20.17 -31.27 -11.46
N VAL A 87 19.08 -31.82 -10.92
CA VAL A 87 17.84 -31.03 -10.72
C VAL A 87 18.04 -29.90 -9.70
N VAL A 88 18.75 -30.16 -8.60
CA VAL A 88 19.11 -29.14 -7.62
C VAL A 88 20.01 -28.07 -8.21
N MET A 89 20.98 -28.46 -9.07
CA MET A 89 21.81 -27.48 -9.77
C MET A 89 20.97 -26.59 -10.70
N TRP A 90 20.05 -27.18 -11.46
CA TRP A 90 19.13 -26.41 -12.31
C TRP A 90 18.23 -25.45 -11.48
N LEU A 91 17.73 -25.88 -10.32
CA LEU A 91 17.01 -25.00 -9.40
C LEU A 91 17.86 -23.79 -8.98
N LEU A 92 19.11 -24.05 -8.62
CA LEU A 92 20.06 -23.00 -8.23
C LEU A 92 20.30 -22.00 -9.37
N VAL A 93 20.50 -22.49 -10.59
CA VAL A 93 20.70 -21.66 -11.79
C VAL A 93 19.46 -20.83 -12.09
N ILE A 94 18.26 -21.41 -12.01
CA ILE A 94 16.99 -20.74 -12.26
C ILE A 94 16.78 -19.61 -11.23
N TYR A 95 16.90 -19.89 -9.93
CA TYR A 95 16.71 -18.90 -8.90
C TYR A 95 17.79 -17.81 -8.89
N ALA A 96 19.04 -18.17 -9.15
CA ALA A 96 20.13 -17.21 -9.31
C ALA A 96 19.89 -16.31 -10.54
N GLY A 97 19.49 -16.89 -11.66
CA GLY A 97 19.13 -16.16 -12.87
C GLY A 97 17.93 -15.26 -12.67
N ALA A 98 16.88 -15.74 -11.99
CA ALA A 98 15.70 -14.93 -11.61
C ALA A 98 16.09 -13.73 -10.76
N SER A 99 16.91 -13.95 -9.71
CA SER A 99 17.35 -12.90 -8.80
C SER A 99 18.23 -11.85 -9.51
N LEU A 100 19.14 -12.29 -10.38
CA LEU A 100 19.96 -11.39 -11.19
C LEU A 100 19.12 -10.56 -12.17
N ALA A 101 18.15 -11.20 -12.83
CA ALA A 101 17.24 -10.52 -13.75
C ALA A 101 16.36 -9.51 -13.02
N ASP A 102 15.87 -9.85 -11.81
CA ASP A 102 15.06 -8.95 -10.97
C ASP A 102 15.87 -7.73 -10.50
N TRP A 103 17.07 -7.97 -9.99
CA TRP A 103 17.99 -6.90 -9.61
C TRP A 103 18.32 -5.97 -10.79
N ALA A 104 18.64 -6.55 -11.95
CA ALA A 104 18.96 -5.78 -13.15
C ALA A 104 17.74 -4.98 -13.63
N SER A 105 16.55 -5.60 -13.62
CA SER A 105 15.27 -4.93 -13.92
C SER A 105 15.04 -3.72 -13.02
N GLY A 106 15.14 -3.92 -11.70
CA GLY A 106 14.97 -2.86 -10.71
C GLY A 106 15.97 -1.72 -10.92
N ALA A 107 17.24 -2.04 -11.18
CA ALA A 107 18.27 -1.04 -11.44
C ALA A 107 18.00 -0.23 -12.71
N VAL A 108 17.56 -0.88 -13.78
CA VAL A 108 17.24 -0.22 -15.07
C VAL A 108 15.99 0.64 -14.95
N ILE A 109 14.90 0.13 -14.34
CA ILE A 109 13.66 0.86 -14.14
C ILE A 109 13.91 2.08 -13.23
N ASN A 110 14.61 1.90 -12.10
CA ASN A 110 14.90 3.00 -11.20
C ASN A 110 15.74 4.10 -11.88
N ARG A 111 16.74 3.71 -12.70
CA ARG A 111 17.53 4.67 -13.47
C ARG A 111 16.68 5.42 -14.51
N ALA A 112 15.73 4.75 -15.14
CA ALA A 112 14.79 5.38 -16.07
C ALA A 112 13.87 6.39 -15.36
N VAL A 113 13.34 6.02 -14.19
CA VAL A 113 12.52 6.91 -13.35
C VAL A 113 13.31 8.13 -12.89
N MET A 114 14.54 7.95 -12.40
CA MET A 114 15.39 9.07 -11.97
C MET A 114 15.69 10.04 -13.10
N ARG A 115 15.91 9.55 -14.32
CA ARG A 115 16.09 10.42 -15.49
C ARG A 115 14.83 11.17 -15.86
N ALA A 116 13.68 10.52 -15.83
CA ALA A 116 12.39 11.17 -16.09
C ALA A 116 12.08 12.27 -15.06
N VAL A 117 12.42 12.05 -13.78
CA VAL A 117 12.28 13.06 -12.72
C VAL A 117 13.28 14.21 -12.91
N TYR A 118 14.50 13.90 -13.33
CA TYR A 118 15.48 14.94 -13.67
C TYR A 118 14.97 15.86 -14.79
N ASP A 119 14.44 15.28 -15.88
CA ASP A 119 13.86 16.04 -16.98
C ASP A 119 12.62 16.85 -16.54
N LEU A 120 11.80 16.27 -15.64
CA LEU A 120 10.68 17.00 -15.04
C LEU A 120 11.15 18.22 -14.24
N ARG A 121 12.17 18.07 -13.40
CA ARG A 121 12.74 19.17 -12.62
C ARG A 121 13.30 20.27 -13.55
N ALA A 122 14.05 19.90 -14.57
CA ALA A 122 14.59 20.83 -15.55
C ALA A 122 13.47 21.59 -16.28
N SER A 123 12.39 20.91 -16.67
CA SER A 123 11.23 21.53 -17.32
C SER A 123 10.47 22.49 -16.40
N ILE A 124 10.36 22.16 -15.11
CA ILE A 124 9.75 23.05 -14.10
C ILE A 124 10.62 24.28 -13.90
N GLU A 125 11.94 24.13 -13.77
CA GLU A 125 12.88 25.23 -13.60
C GLU A 125 12.80 26.21 -14.77
N THR A 126 12.86 25.71 -16.02
CA THR A 126 12.68 26.53 -17.22
C THR A 126 11.35 27.28 -17.18
N LYS A 127 10.26 26.56 -16.81
CA LYS A 127 8.92 27.16 -16.74
C LYS A 127 8.81 28.24 -15.67
N VAL A 128 9.47 28.08 -14.52
CA VAL A 128 9.49 29.07 -13.45
C VAL A 128 10.22 30.35 -13.91
N HIS A 129 11.30 30.20 -14.68
CA HIS A 129 12.01 31.37 -15.23
C HIS A 129 11.19 32.14 -16.29
N ASP A 130 10.31 31.46 -17.02
CA ASP A 130 9.43 32.05 -18.02
C ASP A 130 8.20 32.76 -17.43
N LEU A 131 7.95 32.64 -16.14
CA LEU A 131 6.76 33.22 -15.50
C LEU A 131 6.94 34.74 -15.27
N PRO A 132 5.89 35.55 -15.51
CA PRO A 132 5.92 36.97 -15.24
C PRO A 132 6.01 37.27 -13.74
N LEU A 133 6.63 38.41 -13.38
CA LEU A 133 6.78 38.86 -12.00
C LEU A 133 5.42 38.92 -11.24
N SER A 134 4.34 39.32 -11.92
CA SER A 134 2.97 39.35 -11.36
C SER A 134 2.50 38.00 -10.82
N TYR A 135 3.00 36.89 -11.33
CA TYR A 135 2.69 35.53 -10.82
C TYR A 135 3.29 35.30 -9.42
N PHE A 136 4.49 35.85 -9.17
CA PHE A 136 5.19 35.75 -7.89
C PHE A 136 4.62 36.70 -6.84
N ASP A 137 4.09 37.86 -7.28
CA ASP A 137 3.49 38.83 -6.37
C ASP A 137 2.12 38.40 -5.82
N THR A 138 1.41 37.56 -6.57
CA THR A 138 0.06 37.07 -6.18
C THR A 138 0.08 35.79 -5.40
N ARG A 139 1.23 35.11 -5.26
CA ARG A 139 1.35 33.80 -4.60
C ARG A 139 2.40 33.79 -3.51
N GLN A 140 2.18 32.98 -2.49
CA GLN A 140 3.17 32.80 -1.44
C GLN A 140 4.37 32.04 -1.99
N ARG A 141 5.57 32.58 -1.78
CA ARG A 141 6.84 31.96 -2.22
C ARG A 141 7.02 30.54 -1.68
N GLY A 142 6.52 30.27 -0.46
CA GLY A 142 6.55 28.92 0.14
C GLY A 142 5.72 27.89 -0.62
N ASP A 143 4.56 28.27 -1.19
CA ASP A 143 3.73 27.37 -2.01
C ASP A 143 4.44 26.98 -3.31
N LEU A 144 5.11 27.94 -3.96
CA LEU A 144 5.89 27.67 -5.16
C LEU A 144 7.10 26.77 -4.89
N LEU A 145 7.81 27.01 -3.79
CA LEU A 145 8.94 26.18 -3.39
C LEU A 145 8.49 24.75 -3.04
N SER A 146 7.38 24.62 -2.33
CA SER A 146 6.79 23.31 -1.99
C SER A 146 6.41 22.53 -3.24
N ARG A 147 5.82 23.16 -4.24
CA ARG A 147 5.46 22.51 -5.51
C ARG A 147 6.67 22.08 -6.33
N THR A 148 7.75 22.86 -6.33
CA THR A 148 8.97 22.53 -7.07
C THR A 148 9.83 21.47 -6.39
N THR A 149 9.66 21.27 -5.08
CA THR A 149 10.40 20.26 -4.30
C THR A 149 9.51 19.09 -3.90
N ASN A 150 8.59 19.30 -2.95
CA ASN A 150 7.80 18.22 -2.35
C ASN A 150 6.89 17.51 -3.35
N ASP A 151 6.22 18.26 -4.25
CA ASP A 151 5.32 17.64 -5.23
C ASP A 151 6.10 16.81 -6.25
N VAL A 152 7.29 17.25 -6.64
CA VAL A 152 8.17 16.48 -7.54
C VAL A 152 8.69 15.22 -6.85
N ASP A 153 9.04 15.30 -5.56
CA ASP A 153 9.44 14.12 -4.77
C ASP A 153 8.30 13.12 -4.61
N ASN A 154 7.09 13.61 -4.39
CA ASN A 154 5.89 12.77 -4.36
C ASN A 154 5.64 12.07 -5.72
N VAL A 155 5.81 12.79 -6.84
CA VAL A 155 5.73 12.19 -8.19
C VAL A 155 6.83 11.15 -8.39
N GLN A 156 8.07 11.43 -7.97
CA GLN A 156 9.17 10.46 -8.02
C GLN A 156 8.83 9.18 -7.26
N GLN A 157 8.37 9.32 -6.02
CA GLN A 157 8.01 8.19 -5.17
C GLN A 157 6.84 7.38 -5.76
N ALA A 158 5.81 8.07 -6.27
CA ALA A 158 4.68 7.44 -6.94
C ALA A 158 5.11 6.69 -8.21
N LEU A 159 6.02 7.27 -9.02
CA LEU A 159 6.57 6.61 -10.20
C LEU A 159 7.37 5.36 -9.83
N GLN A 160 8.25 5.44 -8.84
CA GLN A 160 9.02 4.29 -8.37
C GLN A 160 8.09 3.16 -7.90
N GLN A 161 7.08 3.50 -7.10
CA GLN A 161 6.12 2.52 -6.60
C GLN A 161 5.28 1.91 -7.72
N ALA A 162 4.75 2.72 -8.64
CA ALA A 162 3.92 2.25 -9.74
C ALA A 162 4.72 1.40 -10.74
N MET A 163 5.91 1.87 -11.15
CA MET A 163 6.73 1.19 -12.16
C MET A 163 7.47 -0.03 -11.61
N GLY A 164 7.91 0.01 -10.35
CA GLY A 164 8.57 -1.13 -9.70
C GLY A 164 7.58 -2.20 -9.25
N HIS A 165 6.69 -1.84 -8.32
CA HIS A 165 5.87 -2.84 -7.64
C HIS A 165 4.59 -3.24 -8.40
N VAL A 166 3.87 -2.29 -8.99
CA VAL A 166 2.58 -2.60 -9.66
C VAL A 166 2.83 -3.46 -10.91
N ILE A 167 3.82 -3.10 -11.72
CA ILE A 167 4.16 -3.85 -12.94
C ILE A 167 4.67 -5.23 -12.57
N HIS A 168 5.61 -5.33 -11.62
CA HIS A 168 6.11 -6.63 -11.15
C HIS A 168 4.98 -7.53 -10.63
N SER A 169 4.10 -7.00 -9.78
CA SER A 169 2.99 -7.76 -9.23
C SER A 169 1.99 -8.21 -10.30
N ALA A 170 1.71 -7.37 -11.29
CA ALA A 170 0.81 -7.72 -12.40
C ALA A 170 1.39 -8.86 -13.26
N ILE A 171 2.68 -8.77 -13.60
CA ILE A 171 3.37 -9.81 -14.36
C ILE A 171 3.45 -11.11 -13.56
N MET A 172 3.80 -11.01 -12.26
CA MET A 172 3.90 -12.16 -11.35
C MET A 172 2.55 -12.87 -11.20
N LEU A 173 1.47 -12.10 -10.95
CA LEU A 173 0.12 -12.66 -10.83
C LEU A 173 -0.30 -13.38 -12.12
N THR A 174 -0.07 -12.74 -13.27
CA THR A 174 -0.38 -13.35 -14.58
C THR A 174 0.43 -14.61 -14.82
N GLY A 175 1.74 -14.57 -14.53
CA GLY A 175 2.65 -15.71 -14.66
C GLY A 175 2.22 -16.90 -13.80
N ILE A 176 1.90 -16.65 -12.52
CA ILE A 176 1.41 -17.68 -11.59
C ILE A 176 0.10 -18.28 -12.10
N VAL A 177 -0.88 -17.46 -12.48
CA VAL A 177 -2.17 -17.94 -12.98
C VAL A 177 -1.98 -18.81 -14.22
N VAL A 178 -1.21 -18.35 -15.22
CA VAL A 178 -0.92 -19.12 -16.42
C VAL A 178 -0.26 -20.45 -16.09
N MET A 179 0.72 -20.45 -15.18
CA MET A 179 1.43 -21.67 -14.76
C MET A 179 0.48 -22.65 -14.06
N MET A 180 -0.37 -22.17 -13.15
CA MET A 180 -1.36 -22.99 -12.46
C MET A 180 -2.28 -23.70 -13.45
N PHE A 181 -2.82 -22.99 -14.43
CA PHE A 181 -3.67 -23.58 -15.48
C PHE A 181 -2.91 -24.54 -16.40
N SER A 182 -1.60 -24.35 -16.60
CA SER A 182 -0.78 -25.25 -17.41
C SER A 182 -0.48 -26.56 -16.71
N ILE A 183 -0.45 -26.59 -15.38
CA ILE A 183 -0.21 -27.82 -14.57
C ILE A 183 -1.52 -28.59 -14.39
N SER A 184 -2.56 -27.96 -13.88
CA SER A 184 -3.89 -28.56 -13.70
C SER A 184 -4.95 -27.44 -13.62
N TRP A 185 -5.88 -27.45 -14.58
CA TRP A 185 -6.96 -26.45 -14.59
C TRP A 185 -7.94 -26.66 -13.42
N GLU A 186 -8.12 -27.88 -12.95
CA GLU A 186 -9.03 -28.23 -11.84
C GLU A 186 -8.48 -27.65 -10.51
N LEU A 187 -7.20 -27.92 -10.23
CA LEU A 187 -6.53 -27.40 -9.04
C LEU A 187 -6.40 -25.86 -9.08
N ALA A 188 -6.19 -25.30 -10.28
CA ALA A 188 -6.16 -23.85 -10.48
C ALA A 188 -7.51 -23.20 -10.13
N LEU A 189 -8.64 -23.80 -10.50
CA LEU A 189 -9.97 -23.31 -10.15
C LEU A 189 -10.20 -23.38 -8.63
N VAL A 190 -9.80 -24.48 -7.99
CA VAL A 190 -9.90 -24.62 -6.53
C VAL A 190 -9.10 -23.52 -5.81
N ALA A 191 -7.86 -23.30 -6.23
CA ALA A 191 -7.02 -22.23 -5.65
C ALA A 191 -7.59 -20.82 -5.90
N LEU A 192 -8.18 -20.60 -7.08
CA LEU A 192 -8.81 -19.32 -7.43
C LEU A 192 -10.04 -18.98 -6.57
N ILE A 193 -10.76 -19.99 -6.02
CA ILE A 193 -11.89 -19.76 -5.11
C ILE A 193 -11.42 -19.06 -3.83
N ALA A 194 -10.19 -19.27 -3.39
CA ALA A 194 -9.64 -18.59 -2.23
C ALA A 194 -9.56 -17.06 -2.43
N VAL A 195 -9.41 -16.56 -3.67
CA VAL A 195 -9.29 -15.14 -3.98
C VAL A 195 -10.57 -14.35 -3.65
N PRO A 196 -11.75 -14.71 -4.20
CA PRO A 196 -12.99 -14.02 -3.85
C PRO A 196 -13.36 -14.21 -2.37
N LEU A 197 -13.08 -15.38 -1.79
CA LEU A 197 -13.32 -15.62 -0.35
C LEU A 197 -12.47 -14.68 0.51
N SER A 198 -11.21 -14.52 0.17
CA SER A 198 -10.31 -13.56 0.80
C SER A 198 -10.78 -12.13 0.63
N GLY A 199 -11.21 -11.76 -0.59
CA GLY A 199 -11.79 -10.45 -0.88
C GLY A 199 -13.03 -10.15 -0.03
N LEU A 200 -13.90 -11.13 0.16
CA LEU A 200 -15.08 -11.01 1.02
C LEU A 200 -14.70 -10.77 2.48
N VAL A 201 -13.73 -11.52 3.00
CA VAL A 201 -13.22 -11.34 4.37
C VAL A 201 -12.65 -9.94 4.56
N ILE A 202 -11.81 -9.48 3.64
CA ILE A 202 -11.24 -8.13 3.70
C ILE A 202 -12.35 -7.07 3.64
N ALA A 203 -13.33 -7.22 2.78
CA ALA A 203 -14.44 -6.29 2.67
C ALA A 203 -15.26 -6.22 3.98
N ILE A 204 -15.57 -7.34 4.61
CA ILE A 204 -16.36 -7.39 5.83
C ILE A 204 -15.56 -6.88 7.04
N LEU A 205 -14.37 -7.43 7.27
CA LEU A 205 -13.56 -7.07 8.43
C LEU A 205 -12.97 -5.66 8.28
N GLY A 206 -12.55 -5.28 7.07
CA GLY A 206 -11.99 -3.97 6.78
C GLY A 206 -13.00 -2.85 7.02
N THR A 207 -14.24 -2.98 6.53
CA THR A 207 -15.28 -1.96 6.75
C THR A 207 -15.67 -1.84 8.22
N ARG A 208 -15.74 -2.97 8.93
CA ARG A 208 -16.03 -2.97 10.37
C ARG A 208 -14.88 -2.36 11.18
N SER A 209 -13.65 -2.69 10.84
CA SER A 209 -12.44 -2.16 11.47
C SER A 209 -12.36 -0.64 11.24
N GLN A 210 -12.60 -0.16 10.02
CA GLN A 210 -12.58 1.27 9.69
C GLN A 210 -13.55 2.08 10.55
N LYS A 211 -14.79 1.57 10.78
CA LYS A 211 -15.74 2.24 11.68
C LYS A 211 -15.22 2.36 13.12
N GLN A 212 -14.52 1.34 13.61
CA GLN A 212 -13.93 1.40 14.96
C GLN A 212 -12.72 2.32 15.02
N PHE A 213 -11.89 2.37 13.97
CA PHE A 213 -10.81 3.34 13.88
C PHE A 213 -11.34 4.78 13.87
N SER A 214 -12.38 5.08 13.09
CA SER A 214 -13.01 6.41 13.12
C SER A 214 -13.53 6.77 14.53
N LYS A 215 -14.12 5.80 15.24
CA LYS A 215 -14.53 6.00 16.64
C LYS A 215 -13.34 6.22 17.56
N GLN A 216 -12.27 5.44 17.41
CA GLN A 216 -11.03 5.60 18.17
C GLN A 216 -10.44 7.01 17.98
N TRP A 217 -10.35 7.51 16.72
CA TRP A 217 -9.85 8.85 16.44
C TRP A 217 -10.70 9.94 17.12
N ARG A 218 -12.02 9.81 17.11
CA ARG A 218 -12.92 10.73 17.84
C ARG A 218 -12.68 10.70 19.35
N SER A 219 -12.63 9.49 19.94
CA SER A 219 -12.36 9.34 21.36
C SER A 219 -10.98 9.87 21.75
N THR A 220 -9.97 9.71 20.89
CA THR A 220 -8.63 10.31 21.11
C THR A 220 -8.70 11.83 21.10
N GLY A 221 -9.40 12.42 20.14
CA GLY A 221 -9.59 13.87 20.08
C GLY A 221 -10.32 14.41 21.32
N ALA A 222 -11.41 13.74 21.74
CA ALA A 222 -12.15 14.12 22.94
C ALA A 222 -11.34 14.01 24.23
N LEU A 223 -10.51 12.96 24.34
CA LEU A 223 -9.61 12.80 25.48
C LEU A 223 -8.51 13.88 25.50
N ASN A 224 -7.89 14.14 24.33
CA ASN A 224 -6.86 15.19 24.22
C ASN A 224 -7.43 16.58 24.56
N GLY A 225 -8.64 16.91 24.07
CA GLY A 225 -9.30 18.16 24.42
C GLY A 225 -9.57 18.29 25.93
N HIS A 226 -10.00 17.21 26.58
CA HIS A 226 -10.17 17.19 28.02
C HIS A 226 -8.85 17.35 28.78
N VAL A 227 -7.78 16.72 28.34
CA VAL A 227 -6.43 16.87 28.92
C VAL A 227 -5.99 18.34 28.78
N GLU A 228 -6.14 18.96 27.61
CA GLU A 228 -5.82 20.38 27.40
C GLU A 228 -6.63 21.29 28.32
N GLU A 229 -7.94 21.05 28.45
CA GLU A 229 -8.81 21.77 29.38
C GLU A 229 -8.38 21.58 30.84
N ALA A 230 -8.05 20.34 31.23
CA ALA A 230 -7.58 20.02 32.56
C ALA A 230 -6.27 20.73 32.91
N PHE A 231 -5.32 20.79 31.98
CA PHE A 231 -4.07 21.53 32.19
C PHE A 231 -4.29 23.03 32.28
N THR A 232 -5.11 23.58 31.39
CA THR A 232 -5.40 25.04 31.37
C THR A 232 -6.21 25.48 32.58
N GLY A 233 -7.18 24.66 33.01
CA GLY A 233 -8.06 24.93 34.15
C GLY A 233 -7.58 24.39 35.50
N HIS A 234 -6.37 23.81 35.59
CA HIS A 234 -5.89 23.09 36.77
C HIS A 234 -5.93 23.94 38.06
N GLU A 235 -5.46 25.17 37.98
CA GLU A 235 -5.45 26.08 39.12
C GLU A 235 -6.84 26.40 39.62
N VAL A 236 -7.77 26.63 38.69
CA VAL A 236 -9.18 26.91 39.00
C VAL A 236 -9.85 25.67 39.61
N ALA A 237 -9.61 24.49 39.05
CA ALA A 237 -10.13 23.23 39.60
C ALA A 237 -9.66 22.95 41.03
N LEU A 238 -8.39 23.22 41.32
CA LEU A 238 -7.83 23.12 42.67
C LEU A 238 -8.52 24.07 43.65
N ILE A 239 -8.69 25.35 43.29
CA ILE A 239 -9.32 26.36 44.17
C ILE A 239 -10.79 25.97 44.48
N PHE A 240 -11.50 25.41 43.52
CA PHE A 240 -12.91 25.00 43.68
C PHE A 240 -13.09 23.54 44.13
N GLY A 241 -12.02 22.78 44.36
CA GLY A 241 -12.07 21.40 44.85
C GLY A 241 -12.70 20.43 43.85
N ARG A 242 -12.55 20.66 42.51
CA ARG A 242 -13.17 19.87 41.42
C ARG A 242 -12.18 18.91 40.74
N THR A 243 -11.07 18.61 41.33
CA THR A 243 -10.07 17.68 40.79
C THR A 243 -10.62 16.27 40.59
N ASP A 244 -11.43 15.79 41.55
CA ASP A 244 -12.02 14.44 41.46
C ASP A 244 -13.03 14.30 40.29
N GLU A 245 -13.76 15.38 39.97
CA GLU A 245 -14.67 15.40 38.81
C GLU A 245 -13.89 15.34 37.48
N MET A 246 -12.76 16.04 37.41
CA MET A 246 -11.90 16.02 36.22
C MET A 246 -11.25 14.65 36.02
N GLU A 247 -10.81 14.01 37.10
CA GLU A 247 -10.24 12.66 37.05
C GLU A 247 -11.31 11.64 36.62
N ALA A 248 -12.50 11.70 37.19
CA ALA A 248 -13.60 10.83 36.82
C ALA A 248 -14.00 10.98 35.33
N GLU A 249 -14.00 12.20 34.79
CA GLU A 249 -14.26 12.45 33.39
C GLU A 249 -13.14 11.94 32.47
N PHE A 250 -11.88 12.10 32.90
CA PHE A 250 -10.73 11.51 32.22
C PHE A 250 -10.86 9.99 32.14
N ASP A 251 -11.13 9.33 33.25
CA ASP A 251 -11.29 7.86 33.31
C ASP A 251 -12.43 7.38 32.40
N ARG A 252 -13.55 8.10 32.38
CA ARG A 252 -14.67 7.79 31.49
C ARG A 252 -14.26 7.85 30.02
N ARG A 253 -13.61 8.95 29.58
CA ARG A 253 -13.14 9.14 28.21
C ARG A 253 -12.05 8.14 27.82
N ASN A 254 -11.15 7.85 28.76
CA ASN A 254 -10.09 6.85 28.56
C ASN A 254 -10.66 5.45 28.39
N ALA A 255 -11.70 5.08 29.15
CA ALA A 255 -12.38 3.80 29.00
C ALA A 255 -13.11 3.70 27.63
N GLU A 256 -13.72 4.79 27.13
CA GLU A 256 -14.32 4.84 25.80
C GLU A 256 -13.27 4.69 24.69
N LEU A 257 -12.13 5.38 24.84
CA LEU A 257 -11.00 5.24 23.92
C LEU A 257 -10.46 3.81 23.92
N PHE A 258 -10.23 3.23 25.10
CA PHE A 258 -9.77 1.84 25.22
C PHE A 258 -10.74 0.87 24.53
N GLY A 259 -12.04 0.98 24.76
CA GLY A 259 -13.04 0.13 24.15
C GLY A 259 -13.07 0.20 22.61
N SER A 260 -12.95 1.39 22.04
CA SER A 260 -12.92 1.60 20.58
C SER A 260 -11.59 1.16 19.98
N ALA A 261 -10.47 1.45 20.63
CA ALA A 261 -9.14 1.05 20.20
C ALA A 261 -8.98 -0.46 20.21
N PHE A 262 -9.42 -1.13 21.30
CA PHE A 262 -9.39 -2.59 21.38
C PHE A 262 -10.18 -3.24 20.24
N LYS A 263 -11.41 -2.79 19.99
CA LYS A 263 -12.24 -3.32 18.89
C LYS A 263 -11.62 -3.07 17.52
N ALA A 264 -11.05 -1.89 17.30
CA ALA A 264 -10.38 -1.55 16.05
C ALA A 264 -9.19 -2.48 15.81
N GLN A 265 -8.31 -2.64 16.80
CA GLN A 265 -7.12 -3.48 16.73
C GLN A 265 -7.46 -4.97 16.63
N PHE A 266 -8.46 -5.44 17.37
CA PHE A 266 -8.91 -6.83 17.31
C PHE A 266 -9.43 -7.18 15.91
N LEU A 267 -10.34 -6.37 15.35
CA LEU A 267 -10.88 -6.60 14.01
C LEU A 267 -9.81 -6.53 12.94
N SER A 268 -8.91 -5.54 13.01
CA SER A 268 -7.80 -5.40 12.08
C SER A 268 -6.81 -6.56 12.21
N GLY A 269 -6.45 -6.93 13.44
CA GLY A 269 -5.52 -8.01 13.72
C GLY A 269 -6.05 -9.39 13.32
N THR A 270 -7.38 -9.58 13.28
CA THR A 270 -8.02 -10.84 12.87
C THR A 270 -7.96 -11.06 11.34
N ILE A 271 -7.74 -10.01 10.53
CA ILE A 271 -7.69 -10.13 9.08
C ILE A 271 -6.60 -11.14 8.66
N PHE A 272 -5.37 -10.95 9.13
CA PHE A 272 -4.25 -11.80 8.72
C PHE A 272 -4.42 -13.28 9.11
N PRO A 273 -4.76 -13.66 10.35
CA PRO A 273 -5.03 -15.06 10.71
C PRO A 273 -6.18 -15.69 9.90
N THR A 274 -7.23 -14.91 9.61
CA THR A 274 -8.35 -15.41 8.79
C THR A 274 -7.91 -15.69 7.35
N MET A 275 -7.10 -14.82 6.77
CA MET A 275 -6.51 -15.02 5.44
C MET A 275 -5.62 -16.27 5.42
N GLN A 276 -4.81 -16.44 6.44
CA GLN A 276 -3.93 -17.60 6.58
C GLN A 276 -4.72 -18.91 6.72
N PHE A 277 -5.83 -18.88 7.46
CA PHE A 277 -6.75 -20.01 7.57
C PHE A 277 -7.34 -20.41 6.22
N ILE A 278 -7.80 -19.44 5.41
CA ILE A 278 -8.30 -19.69 4.05
C ILE A 278 -7.22 -20.33 3.19
N THR A 279 -5.98 -19.83 3.28
CA THR A 279 -4.83 -20.38 2.54
C THR A 279 -4.57 -21.84 2.94
N TYR A 280 -4.54 -22.14 4.23
CA TYR A 280 -4.34 -23.53 4.71
C TYR A 280 -5.49 -24.45 4.31
N LEU A 281 -6.73 -23.95 4.34
CA LEU A 281 -7.88 -24.72 3.86
C LEU A 281 -7.74 -25.07 2.38
N SER A 282 -7.28 -24.10 1.56
CA SER A 282 -6.98 -24.33 0.14
C SER A 282 -5.90 -25.39 -0.05
N TYR A 283 -4.83 -25.38 0.75
CA TYR A 283 -3.80 -26.43 0.70
C TYR A 283 -4.36 -27.82 1.03
N VAL A 284 -5.23 -27.92 2.04
CA VAL A 284 -5.87 -29.21 2.39
C VAL A 284 -6.72 -29.71 1.24
N VAL A 285 -7.53 -28.84 0.62
CA VAL A 285 -8.40 -29.23 -0.52
C VAL A 285 -7.59 -29.64 -1.75
N ILE A 286 -6.43 -29.00 -2.00
CA ILE A 286 -5.55 -29.36 -3.12
C ILE A 286 -4.81 -30.68 -2.85
N ALA A 287 -4.53 -31.02 -1.58
CA ALA A 287 -3.77 -32.22 -1.21
C ALA A 287 -4.63 -33.50 -1.18
N VAL A 288 -5.96 -33.39 -1.11
CA VAL A 288 -6.93 -34.51 -1.13
C VAL A 288 -7.37 -34.82 -2.55
#